data_0ea1cc8fe7c10696859da73cd6e4ea3d
#
_entry.id   0ea1cc8fe7c10696859da73cd6e4ea3d
#
_cell.length_a   1.000
_cell.length_b   1.000
_cell.length_c   1.000
_cell.angle_alpha   90.00
_cell.angle_beta   90.00
_cell.angle_gamma   90.00
#
_symmetry.space_group_name_H-M   'P 1'
#
loop_
_entity.id
_entity.type
_entity.pdbx_description
1 polymer ?
#
loop_
_entity_poly.entity_id
_entity_poly.type
_entity_poly.pdbx_seq_one_letter_code
_entity_poly.pdbx_strand_id
1 'polypeptide(L)'
;KLSMDIMSESRSLPFCFPPKPLRSISPFLGFITGDAVRCTTSFSSMDCSGSDSDGRGFKNADEMWMMNAGNDSQRAQWYRDGVAYWEGVEASVDGVLGGFGYVNDTDIKSSESFLQALFSELFDDGGRGRHLVALDCGSGIGRITKNLLLRYFNEVDLVEPAAHFLDAARENLGNESHMTSSSRKVTNFFCTSLQDFSPAVGRYDVIWIQWCIGHLTDDDFLSFFKRSKVGLKPGGFFVVKENTCKSGFILDKEDRSVTRSDEYLKDLFKRCGLHLYKIKDQRGFPKELFAVKMYALTTEIRKKTNRSLPKSQTNQPGRII
;
A
#
# COMPACT_ATOMS: atom_id res chain seq x y z
N LYS A 1 22.30 37.75 -30.10
CA LYS A 1 21.27 38.05 -29.08
C LYS A 1 20.08 37.13 -29.36
N LEU A 2 20.10 35.97 -28.79
CA LEU A 2 18.97 35.07 -28.71
C LEU A 2 18.69 34.87 -27.20
N SER A 3 17.53 35.33 -26.79
CA SER A 3 16.97 35.13 -25.43
C SER A 3 16.57 33.66 -25.34
N MET A 4 17.16 32.93 -24.40
CA MET A 4 16.68 31.63 -23.98
C MET A 4 15.73 31.85 -22.79
N ASP A 5 14.44 31.77 -23.05
CA ASP A 5 13.44 31.62 -22.01
C ASP A 5 13.55 30.21 -21.43
N ILE A 6 14.05 30.14 -20.20
CA ILE A 6 14.02 28.93 -19.41
C ILE A 6 12.61 28.80 -18.83
N MET A 7 11.76 28.03 -19.48
CA MET A 7 10.53 27.53 -18.86
C MET A 7 10.92 26.60 -17.71
N SER A 8 10.69 27.06 -16.50
CA SER A 8 10.75 26.21 -15.31
C SER A 8 9.54 25.28 -15.31
N GLU A 9 9.69 24.07 -15.82
CA GLU A 9 8.75 22.98 -15.58
C GLU A 9 8.73 22.70 -14.07
N SER A 10 7.64 23.08 -13.41
CA SER A 10 7.34 22.61 -12.06
C SER A 10 7.01 21.12 -12.16
N ARG A 11 8.00 20.26 -11.90
CA ARG A 11 7.77 18.83 -11.78
C ARG A 11 6.95 18.60 -10.52
N SER A 12 5.70 18.24 -10.69
CA SER A 12 4.85 17.72 -9.65
C SER A 12 5.37 16.38 -9.16
N LEU A 13 5.40 16.22 -7.85
CA LEU A 13 5.94 15.04 -7.19
C LEU A 13 4.83 14.01 -6.99
N PRO A 14 5.05 12.73 -7.35
CA PRO A 14 4.04 11.71 -7.16
C PRO A 14 3.81 11.36 -5.68
N PHE A 15 2.70 10.77 -5.43
CA PHE A 15 2.01 10.37 -4.20
C PHE A 15 2.87 9.97 -2.97
N CYS A 16 4.10 9.54 -3.12
CA CYS A 16 4.95 9.16 -2.00
C CYS A 16 5.43 10.32 -1.10
N PHE A 17 5.13 11.60 -1.42
CA PHE A 17 5.90 12.73 -0.87
C PHE A 17 4.99 13.88 -0.41
N PRO A 18 5.35 14.56 0.70
CA PRO A 18 4.55 15.65 1.21
C PRO A 18 4.55 16.86 0.25
N PRO A 19 3.45 17.59 0.14
CA PRO A 19 3.44 18.89 -0.53
C PRO A 19 4.45 19.84 0.13
N LYS A 20 4.98 20.80 -0.62
CA LYS A 20 5.95 21.79 -0.14
C LYS A 20 5.47 22.45 1.18
N PRO A 21 6.35 22.73 2.16
CA PRO A 21 5.95 23.22 3.44
C PRO A 21 5.20 24.57 3.34
N LEU A 22 3.97 24.59 3.84
CA LEU A 22 3.15 25.77 3.96
C LEU A 22 3.77 26.74 4.98
N ARG A 23 3.86 28.01 4.63
CA ARG A 23 4.21 29.09 5.56
C ARG A 23 3.16 29.16 6.67
N SER A 24 3.65 29.30 7.90
CA SER A 24 2.91 29.37 9.15
C SER A 24 1.70 30.32 9.10
N ILE A 25 0.52 29.83 9.51
CA ILE A 25 -0.63 30.65 9.86
C ILE A 25 -0.96 30.40 11.33
N SER A 26 -1.10 31.52 12.07
CA SER A 26 -1.36 31.67 13.50
C SER A 26 -2.73 31.12 13.94
N PRO A 27 -2.91 30.70 15.21
CA PRO A 27 -4.13 30.06 15.67
C PRO A 27 -5.23 31.05 16.05
N PHE A 28 -6.46 30.78 15.65
CA PHE A 28 -7.66 31.42 16.22
C PHE A 28 -8.33 30.48 17.21
N LEU A 29 -8.52 30.99 18.44
CA LEU A 29 -9.34 30.37 19.49
C LEU A 29 -10.82 30.63 19.21
N GLY A 30 -11.66 29.62 19.27
CA GLY A 30 -13.12 29.76 19.31
C GLY A 30 -13.74 28.78 20.31
N PHE A 31 -14.52 29.31 21.25
CA PHE A 31 -15.21 28.62 22.33
C PHE A 31 -16.42 27.80 21.83
N ILE A 32 -16.66 26.65 22.44
CA ILE A 32 -17.82 25.79 22.20
C ILE A 32 -18.71 25.74 23.43
N THR A 33 -20.01 26.00 23.23
CA THR A 33 -21.08 25.64 24.16
C THR A 33 -21.81 24.40 23.64
N GLY A 34 -22.09 23.46 24.58
CA GLY A 34 -22.66 22.15 24.23
C GLY A 34 -24.17 22.13 24.05
N ASP A 35 -24.62 21.10 23.39
CA ASP A 35 -25.93 20.48 23.67
C ASP A 35 -25.95 19.02 23.20
N ALA A 36 -26.60 18.17 23.98
CA ALA A 36 -26.66 16.72 23.83
C ALA A 36 -27.76 16.28 22.85
N VAL A 37 -27.44 15.38 21.91
CA VAL A 37 -28.43 14.70 21.07
C VAL A 37 -28.16 13.21 20.92
N ARG A 38 -29.18 12.44 21.25
CA ARG A 38 -29.55 11.04 21.06
C ARG A 38 -28.68 10.20 20.12
N CYS A 39 -28.30 9.06 20.68
CA CYS A 39 -27.68 7.91 20.03
C CYS A 39 -28.70 7.21 19.08
N THR A 40 -28.43 7.28 17.79
CA THR A 40 -28.86 6.31 16.79
C THR A 40 -27.60 5.69 16.21
N THR A 41 -27.49 4.36 16.25
CA THR A 41 -26.34 3.60 15.77
C THR A 41 -26.21 3.68 14.24
N SER A 42 -25.73 4.80 13.76
CA SER A 42 -25.06 4.88 12.45
C SER A 42 -23.56 4.65 12.74
N PHE A 43 -22.94 3.73 12.02
CA PHE A 43 -21.50 3.60 12.05
C PHE A 43 -20.91 4.93 11.57
N SER A 44 -20.51 5.77 12.50
CA SER A 44 -19.89 7.06 12.24
C SER A 44 -18.60 6.81 11.49
N SER A 45 -18.46 7.42 10.30
CA SER A 45 -17.14 7.65 9.70
C SER A 45 -16.24 8.32 10.75
N MET A 46 -14.95 7.99 10.74
CA MET A 46 -14.01 8.64 11.67
C MET A 46 -14.13 10.16 11.55
N ASP A 47 -14.48 10.81 12.65
CA ASP A 47 -14.65 12.28 12.73
C ASP A 47 -13.26 12.94 12.77
N CYS A 48 -12.45 12.67 11.74
CA CYS A 48 -11.09 13.20 11.61
C CYS A 48 -11.04 14.25 10.50
N SER A 49 -10.58 15.44 10.85
CA SER A 49 -10.31 16.51 9.91
C SER A 49 -9.10 16.20 9.03
N GLY A 50 -9.03 16.82 7.86
CA GLY A 50 -7.91 16.72 6.94
C GLY A 50 -7.75 17.98 6.11
N SER A 51 -6.82 17.93 5.16
CA SER A 51 -6.60 19.02 4.20
C SER A 51 -6.26 18.46 2.82
N ASP A 52 -6.35 19.29 1.80
CA ASP A 52 -5.80 18.97 0.49
C ASP A 52 -4.39 19.54 0.29
N SER A 53 -3.78 19.20 -0.85
CA SER A 53 -2.45 19.67 -1.26
C SER A 53 -2.34 21.18 -1.43
N ASP A 54 -3.47 21.90 -1.59
CA ASP A 54 -3.51 23.35 -1.66
C ASP A 54 -3.72 24.01 -0.28
N GLY A 55 -3.85 23.20 0.79
CA GLY A 55 -4.05 23.67 2.16
C GLY A 55 -5.49 23.96 2.56
N ARG A 56 -6.48 23.59 1.73
CA ARG A 56 -7.89 23.66 2.08
C ARG A 56 -8.21 22.62 3.14
N GLY A 57 -8.81 23.04 4.25
CA GLY A 57 -9.27 22.15 5.30
C GLY A 57 -10.62 21.50 5.01
N PHE A 58 -10.80 20.27 5.51
CA PHE A 58 -12.06 19.52 5.55
C PHE A 58 -12.39 19.17 6.99
N LYS A 59 -13.66 19.26 7.36
CA LYS A 59 -14.12 18.92 8.72
C LYS A 59 -13.97 17.43 9.01
N ASN A 60 -14.26 16.61 8.01
CA ASN A 60 -14.15 15.15 8.06
C ASN A 60 -13.98 14.56 6.66
N ALA A 61 -13.79 13.27 6.59
CA ALA A 61 -13.61 12.55 5.34
C ALA A 61 -14.88 12.53 4.47
N ASP A 62 -16.07 12.51 5.08
CA ASP A 62 -17.33 12.51 4.33
C ASP A 62 -17.50 13.80 3.53
N GLU A 63 -17.16 14.97 4.14
CA GLU A 63 -17.14 16.24 3.42
C GLU A 63 -16.18 16.20 2.22
N MET A 64 -14.98 15.69 2.43
CA MET A 64 -13.96 15.55 1.38
C MET A 64 -14.46 14.64 0.25
N TRP A 65 -14.99 13.44 0.59
CA TRP A 65 -15.48 12.51 -0.43
C TRP A 65 -16.73 13.01 -1.14
N MET A 66 -17.66 13.67 -0.44
CA MET A 66 -18.83 14.27 -1.06
C MET A 66 -18.44 15.28 -2.16
N MET A 67 -17.37 16.04 -1.95
CA MET A 67 -16.90 17.04 -2.91
C MET A 67 -16.16 16.44 -4.09
N ASN A 68 -15.42 15.34 -3.90
CA ASN A 68 -14.52 14.78 -4.90
C ASN A 68 -15.07 13.53 -5.60
N ALA A 69 -15.94 12.76 -4.95
CA ALA A 69 -16.47 11.49 -5.45
C ALA A 69 -17.91 11.21 -4.96
N GLY A 70 -18.70 12.26 -4.65
CA GLY A 70 -19.99 12.15 -3.99
C GLY A 70 -21.13 11.59 -4.85
N ASN A 71 -20.93 11.46 -6.16
CA ASN A 71 -21.85 10.79 -7.07
C ASN A 71 -21.08 9.93 -8.10
N ASP A 72 -21.80 9.09 -8.84
CA ASP A 72 -21.18 8.13 -9.78
C ASP A 72 -20.31 8.81 -10.85
N SER A 73 -20.72 9.97 -11.36
CA SER A 73 -19.96 10.72 -12.37
C SER A 73 -18.65 11.27 -11.79
N GLN A 74 -18.71 11.86 -10.59
CA GLN A 74 -17.53 12.39 -9.89
C GLN A 74 -16.59 11.25 -9.48
N ARG A 75 -17.12 10.12 -8.98
CA ARG A 75 -16.33 8.94 -8.64
C ARG A 75 -15.64 8.36 -9.88
N ALA A 76 -16.34 8.23 -10.99
CA ALA A 76 -15.76 7.79 -12.24
C ALA A 76 -14.68 8.76 -12.75
N GLN A 77 -14.86 10.07 -12.57
CA GLN A 77 -13.85 11.08 -12.91
C GLN A 77 -12.64 11.00 -12.01
N TRP A 78 -12.83 10.82 -10.69
CA TRP A 78 -11.76 10.60 -9.72
C TRP A 78 -10.79 9.51 -10.17
N TYR A 79 -11.32 8.34 -10.54
CA TYR A 79 -10.49 7.21 -11.00
C TYR A 79 -9.86 7.45 -12.36
N ARG A 80 -10.57 8.06 -13.29
CA ARG A 80 -9.99 8.40 -14.61
C ARG A 80 -8.82 9.37 -14.47
N ASP A 81 -8.96 10.41 -13.65
CA ASP A 81 -7.90 11.39 -13.42
C ASP A 81 -6.68 10.76 -12.76
N GLY A 82 -6.87 9.89 -11.76
CA GLY A 82 -5.78 9.17 -11.11
C GLY A 82 -5.04 8.24 -12.07
N VAL A 83 -5.75 7.49 -12.91
CA VAL A 83 -5.11 6.66 -13.95
C VAL A 83 -4.38 7.53 -14.97
N ALA A 84 -5.00 8.63 -15.44
CA ALA A 84 -4.38 9.53 -16.40
C ALA A 84 -3.09 10.19 -15.86
N TYR A 85 -3.05 10.50 -14.56
CA TYR A 85 -1.82 10.98 -13.92
C TYR A 85 -0.69 9.95 -14.07
N TRP A 86 -0.93 8.70 -13.68
CA TRP A 86 0.06 7.63 -13.76
C TRP A 86 0.42 7.23 -15.19
N GLU A 87 -0.50 7.36 -16.15
CA GLU A 87 -0.20 7.18 -17.58
C GLU A 87 0.78 8.25 -18.10
N GLY A 88 0.87 9.41 -17.45
CA GLY A 88 1.85 10.47 -17.75
C GLY A 88 3.21 10.26 -17.09
N VAL A 89 3.36 9.31 -16.17
CA VAL A 89 4.60 9.06 -15.44
C VAL A 89 5.49 8.09 -16.21
N GLU A 90 6.81 8.37 -16.23
CA GLU A 90 7.78 7.48 -16.88
C GLU A 90 7.78 6.07 -16.25
N ALA A 91 7.77 5.03 -17.09
CA ALA A 91 7.81 3.63 -16.67
C ALA A 91 9.23 3.21 -16.21
N SER A 92 9.75 3.88 -15.19
CA SER A 92 11.07 3.65 -14.60
C SER A 92 10.96 3.51 -13.08
N VAL A 93 12.01 2.98 -12.44
CA VAL A 93 12.07 2.90 -10.96
C VAL A 93 11.99 4.30 -10.35
N ASP A 94 12.64 5.28 -10.97
CA ASP A 94 12.61 6.66 -10.50
C ASP A 94 11.21 7.26 -10.67
N GLY A 95 10.55 7.02 -11.80
CA GLY A 95 9.19 7.48 -12.08
C GLY A 95 8.18 6.95 -11.06
N VAL A 96 8.09 5.61 -10.88
CA VAL A 96 7.14 5.00 -9.93
C VAL A 96 7.48 5.27 -8.46
N LEU A 97 8.66 5.82 -8.18
CA LEU A 97 9.09 6.28 -6.86
C LEU A 97 9.19 7.81 -6.77
N GLY A 98 8.60 8.53 -7.73
CA GLY A 98 8.47 9.97 -7.69
C GLY A 98 9.75 10.78 -7.69
N GLY A 99 10.76 10.31 -8.38
CA GLY A 99 12.08 10.94 -8.38
C GLY A 99 12.96 10.53 -7.19
N PHE A 100 12.52 9.53 -6.41
CA PHE A 100 13.27 9.02 -5.25
C PHE A 100 13.70 7.56 -5.46
N GLY A 101 14.07 7.20 -6.69
CA GLY A 101 14.52 5.84 -7.05
C GLY A 101 15.58 5.26 -6.12
N TYR A 102 16.41 6.11 -5.49
CA TYR A 102 17.44 5.70 -4.54
C TYR A 102 16.91 5.07 -3.24
N VAL A 103 15.62 5.23 -2.88
CA VAL A 103 15.04 4.54 -1.72
C VAL A 103 14.68 3.08 -2.01
N ASN A 104 14.74 2.64 -3.28
CA ASN A 104 14.32 1.32 -3.72
C ASN A 104 14.91 0.18 -2.88
N ASP A 105 16.23 0.17 -2.71
CA ASP A 105 16.90 -0.92 -2.00
C ASP A 105 16.51 -0.98 -0.51
N THR A 106 16.34 0.19 0.11
CA THR A 106 15.90 0.31 1.49
C THR A 106 14.45 -0.17 1.66
N ASP A 107 13.59 0.17 0.68
CA ASP A 107 12.22 -0.30 0.59
C ASP A 107 12.15 -1.83 0.51
N ILE A 108 12.86 -2.42 -0.45
CA ILE A 108 12.87 -3.87 -0.67
C ILE A 108 13.41 -4.62 0.56
N LYS A 109 14.55 -4.19 1.14
CA LYS A 109 15.14 -4.81 2.34
C LYS A 109 14.18 -4.82 3.53
N SER A 110 13.49 -3.70 3.76
CA SER A 110 12.52 -3.60 4.85
C SER A 110 11.30 -4.48 4.62
N SER A 111 10.79 -4.51 3.39
CA SER A 111 9.67 -5.35 2.95
C SER A 111 10.01 -6.84 3.08
N GLU A 112 11.21 -7.22 2.63
CA GLU A 112 11.70 -8.60 2.74
C GLU A 112 11.80 -9.06 4.20
N SER A 113 12.42 -8.25 5.06
CA SER A 113 12.52 -8.54 6.49
C SER A 113 11.14 -8.69 7.17
N PHE A 114 10.14 -7.93 6.71
CA PHE A 114 8.79 -8.04 7.21
C PHE A 114 8.12 -9.33 6.73
N LEU A 115 8.22 -9.65 5.43
CA LEU A 115 7.66 -10.85 4.83
C LEU A 115 8.27 -12.14 5.45
N GLN A 116 9.59 -12.18 5.64
CA GLN A 116 10.27 -13.32 6.29
C GLN A 116 9.77 -13.56 7.71
N ALA A 117 9.57 -12.47 8.48
CA ALA A 117 9.03 -12.59 9.84
C ALA A 117 7.58 -13.14 9.81
N LEU A 118 6.75 -12.69 8.84
CA LEU A 118 5.39 -13.20 8.68
C LEU A 118 5.37 -14.67 8.27
N PHE A 119 6.26 -15.10 7.38
CA PHE A 119 6.37 -16.49 6.97
C PHE A 119 6.73 -17.40 8.15
N SER A 120 7.68 -16.99 8.97
CA SER A 120 8.09 -17.76 10.15
C SER A 120 7.01 -17.83 11.25
N GLU A 121 6.12 -16.83 11.31
CA GLU A 121 5.06 -16.74 12.32
C GLU A 121 3.72 -17.32 11.87
N LEU A 122 3.38 -17.21 10.58
CA LEU A 122 2.06 -17.56 10.04
C LEU A 122 2.03 -18.89 9.30
N PHE A 123 3.17 -19.37 8.80
CA PHE A 123 3.27 -20.68 8.16
C PHE A 123 4.04 -21.65 9.06
N ASP A 124 3.51 -22.85 9.31
CA ASP A 124 4.08 -23.83 10.24
C ASP A 124 5.51 -24.23 9.89
N ASP A 125 5.83 -24.27 8.60
CA ASP A 125 7.12 -24.66 8.02
C ASP A 125 7.93 -23.46 7.49
N GLY A 126 7.47 -22.23 7.76
CA GLY A 126 8.02 -21.01 7.17
C GLY A 126 7.78 -20.93 5.66
N GLY A 127 6.77 -21.62 5.14
CA GLY A 127 6.43 -21.69 3.72
C GLY A 127 7.28 -22.65 2.88
N ARG A 128 8.16 -23.44 3.51
CA ARG A 128 9.04 -24.37 2.79
C ARG A 128 8.25 -25.53 2.18
N GLY A 129 8.59 -25.89 0.94
CA GLY A 129 7.96 -27.01 0.24
C GLY A 129 6.52 -26.78 -0.20
N ARG A 130 5.96 -25.58 0.04
CA ARG A 130 4.62 -25.20 -0.39
C ARG A 130 4.67 -24.50 -1.75
N HIS A 131 3.64 -24.72 -2.55
CA HIS A 131 3.39 -23.91 -3.75
C HIS A 131 2.66 -22.62 -3.35
N LEU A 132 3.40 -21.53 -3.22
CA LEU A 132 2.91 -20.24 -2.76
C LEU A 132 2.56 -19.33 -3.95
N VAL A 133 1.45 -18.63 -3.84
CA VAL A 133 0.94 -17.70 -4.86
C VAL A 133 0.72 -16.33 -4.23
N ALA A 134 1.21 -15.27 -4.86
CA ALA A 134 0.98 -13.89 -4.45
C ALA A 134 0.16 -13.12 -5.50
N LEU A 135 -0.50 -12.06 -5.02
CA LEU A 135 -1.08 -11.00 -5.84
C LEU A 135 -0.34 -9.70 -5.52
N ASP A 136 0.17 -9.02 -6.54
CA ASP A 136 0.80 -7.70 -6.46
C ASP A 136 -0.21 -6.64 -6.95
N CYS A 137 -0.75 -5.84 -6.03
CA CYS A 137 -1.76 -4.84 -6.30
C CYS A 137 -1.13 -3.46 -6.49
N GLY A 138 -1.48 -2.78 -7.59
CA GLY A 138 -0.81 -1.55 -8.02
C GLY A 138 0.65 -1.85 -8.35
N SER A 139 0.86 -2.87 -9.16
CA SER A 139 2.20 -3.44 -9.39
C SER A 139 3.16 -2.51 -10.13
N GLY A 140 2.64 -1.46 -10.77
CA GLY A 140 3.42 -0.57 -11.61
C GLY A 140 4.23 -1.35 -12.65
N ILE A 141 5.50 -1.05 -12.76
CA ILE A 141 6.46 -1.72 -13.66
C ILE A 141 6.93 -3.10 -13.15
N GLY A 142 6.24 -3.70 -12.18
CA GLY A 142 6.60 -5.00 -11.61
C GLY A 142 7.78 -4.97 -10.63
N ARG A 143 8.11 -3.80 -10.07
CA ARG A 143 9.28 -3.58 -9.20
C ARG A 143 9.29 -4.49 -7.97
N ILE A 144 8.17 -4.57 -7.24
CA ILE A 144 8.02 -5.41 -6.04
C ILE A 144 7.98 -6.88 -6.45
N THR A 145 7.27 -7.23 -7.50
CA THR A 145 7.26 -8.60 -8.04
C THR A 145 8.66 -9.09 -8.35
N LYS A 146 9.46 -8.29 -9.09
CA LYS A 146 10.83 -8.65 -9.49
C LYS A 146 11.77 -8.78 -8.31
N ASN A 147 11.82 -7.77 -7.47
CA ASN A 147 12.87 -7.63 -6.46
C ASN A 147 12.53 -8.33 -5.12
N LEU A 148 11.25 -8.71 -4.92
CA LEU A 148 10.80 -9.33 -3.68
C LEU A 148 9.95 -10.58 -3.93
N LEU A 149 8.78 -10.47 -4.58
CA LEU A 149 7.79 -11.55 -4.52
C LEU A 149 8.27 -12.80 -5.25
N LEU A 150 8.87 -12.72 -6.42
CA LEU A 150 9.43 -13.87 -7.16
C LEU A 150 10.58 -14.59 -6.41
N ARG A 151 11.11 -14.02 -5.34
CA ARG A 151 12.09 -14.70 -4.48
C ARG A 151 11.44 -15.68 -3.49
N TYR A 152 10.14 -15.55 -3.23
CA TYR A 152 9.41 -16.30 -2.21
C TYR A 152 8.22 -17.08 -2.75
N PHE A 153 7.58 -16.61 -3.82
CA PHE A 153 6.36 -17.18 -4.38
C PHE A 153 6.64 -17.92 -5.68
N ASN A 154 5.94 -19.02 -5.91
CA ASN A 154 6.03 -19.81 -7.14
C ASN A 154 5.30 -19.11 -8.29
N GLU A 155 4.17 -18.47 -7.97
CA GLU A 155 3.40 -17.69 -8.92
C GLU A 155 3.09 -16.31 -8.35
N VAL A 156 3.13 -15.30 -9.21
CA VAL A 156 2.70 -13.94 -8.89
C VAL A 156 1.75 -13.48 -9.98
N ASP A 157 0.60 -12.96 -9.57
CA ASP A 157 -0.31 -12.23 -10.45
C ASP A 157 -0.16 -10.73 -10.18
N LEU A 158 -0.23 -9.90 -11.22
CA LEU A 158 -0.11 -8.45 -11.16
C LEU A 158 -1.44 -7.79 -11.52
N VAL A 159 -1.79 -6.72 -10.78
CA VAL A 159 -2.92 -5.84 -11.07
C VAL A 159 -2.42 -4.41 -11.16
N GLU A 160 -2.63 -3.77 -12.32
CA GLU A 160 -2.18 -2.40 -12.58
C GLU A 160 -3.12 -1.74 -13.60
N PRO A 161 -3.70 -0.56 -13.33
CA PRO A 161 -4.58 0.10 -14.28
C PRO A 161 -3.84 0.82 -15.41
N ALA A 162 -2.62 1.33 -15.21
CA ALA A 162 -1.84 2.03 -16.22
C ALA A 162 -1.21 1.01 -17.19
N ALA A 163 -1.70 1.00 -18.44
CA ALA A 163 -1.35 -0.01 -19.42
C ALA A 163 0.15 -0.02 -19.74
N HIS A 164 0.77 1.16 -19.90
CA HIS A 164 2.20 1.27 -20.19
C HIS A 164 3.09 0.75 -19.05
N PHE A 165 2.67 0.87 -17.77
CA PHE A 165 3.37 0.25 -16.65
C PHE A 165 3.30 -1.26 -16.71
N LEU A 166 2.13 -1.80 -17.05
CA LEU A 166 1.96 -3.24 -17.17
C LEU A 166 2.75 -3.83 -18.35
N ASP A 167 2.91 -3.07 -19.44
CA ASP A 167 3.76 -3.45 -20.56
C ASP A 167 5.24 -3.44 -20.15
N ALA A 168 5.70 -2.40 -19.46
CA ALA A 168 7.04 -2.38 -18.87
C ALA A 168 7.25 -3.52 -17.86
N ALA A 169 6.24 -3.87 -17.08
CA ALA A 169 6.32 -5.03 -16.18
C ALA A 169 6.50 -6.35 -16.95
N ARG A 170 5.80 -6.54 -18.07
CA ARG A 170 6.00 -7.73 -18.94
C ARG A 170 7.42 -7.83 -19.48
N GLU A 171 7.99 -6.70 -19.93
CA GLU A 171 9.36 -6.64 -20.39
C GLU A 171 10.38 -6.91 -19.26
N ASN A 172 10.21 -6.27 -18.11
CA ASN A 172 11.07 -6.42 -16.94
C ASN A 172 11.09 -7.83 -16.36
N LEU A 173 9.99 -8.57 -16.46
CA LEU A 173 9.78 -9.88 -15.85
C LEU A 173 9.91 -11.03 -16.87
N GLY A 174 9.70 -10.77 -18.16
CA GLY A 174 9.79 -11.76 -19.24
C GLY A 174 11.21 -12.18 -19.57
N ASN A 175 12.16 -11.26 -19.50
CA ASN A 175 13.57 -11.51 -19.88
C ASN A 175 14.33 -12.39 -18.88
N GLU A 176 13.84 -12.59 -17.67
CA GLU A 176 14.48 -13.42 -16.64
C GLU A 176 14.04 -14.89 -16.66
N SER A 177 12.88 -15.21 -17.27
CA SER A 177 12.38 -16.58 -17.36
C SER A 177 13.26 -17.51 -18.22
N HIS A 178 14.17 -16.94 -19.03
CA HIS A 178 15.12 -17.70 -19.85
C HIS A 178 16.45 -17.98 -19.15
N MET A 179 16.75 -17.35 -18.02
CA MET A 179 18.08 -17.45 -17.39
C MET A 179 18.11 -18.26 -16.08
N THR A 180 16.99 -18.61 -15.52
CA THR A 180 16.95 -19.41 -14.30
C THR A 180 16.06 -20.62 -14.45
N SER A 181 16.56 -21.80 -14.06
CA SER A 181 15.78 -23.06 -13.92
C SER A 181 14.77 -22.99 -12.75
N SER A 182 14.40 -21.79 -12.31
CA SER A 182 13.47 -21.57 -11.22
C SER A 182 12.04 -21.75 -11.70
N SER A 183 11.28 -22.57 -10.99
CA SER A 183 9.85 -22.82 -11.22
C SER A 183 8.95 -21.60 -10.87
N ARG A 184 9.54 -20.43 -10.64
CA ARG A 184 8.87 -19.19 -10.19
C ARG A 184 8.58 -18.31 -11.38
N LYS A 185 7.34 -17.83 -11.50
CA LYS A 185 6.89 -17.06 -12.67
C LYS A 185 5.78 -16.07 -12.34
N VAL A 186 5.66 -15.07 -13.16
CA VAL A 186 4.43 -14.29 -13.26
C VAL A 186 3.43 -15.09 -14.10
N THR A 187 2.20 -15.18 -13.61
CA THR A 187 1.16 -15.99 -14.27
C THR A 187 0.15 -15.11 -14.98
N ASN A 188 -0.30 -14.03 -14.36
CA ASN A 188 -1.31 -13.15 -14.94
C ASN A 188 -0.93 -11.67 -14.79
N PHE A 189 -1.34 -10.89 -15.80
CA PHE A 189 -1.22 -9.43 -15.81
C PHE A 189 -2.62 -8.86 -16.06
N PHE A 190 -3.23 -8.31 -15.01
CA PHE A 190 -4.57 -7.73 -15.07
C PHE A 190 -4.48 -6.22 -15.24
N CYS A 191 -4.84 -5.71 -16.44
CA CYS A 191 -4.95 -4.28 -16.70
C CYS A 191 -6.32 -3.79 -16.20
N THR A 192 -6.41 -3.47 -14.91
CA THR A 192 -7.66 -3.04 -14.27
C THR A 192 -7.38 -2.33 -12.96
N SER A 193 -8.28 -1.43 -12.58
CA SER A 193 -8.21 -0.72 -11.30
C SER A 193 -8.72 -1.58 -10.14
N LEU A 194 -8.23 -1.30 -8.91
CA LEU A 194 -8.57 -2.10 -7.72
C LEU A 194 -10.07 -2.05 -7.37
N GLN A 195 -10.76 -0.93 -7.63
CA GLN A 195 -12.21 -0.82 -7.38
C GLN A 195 -13.03 -1.78 -8.25
N ASP A 196 -12.50 -2.19 -9.41
CA ASP A 196 -13.17 -3.08 -10.36
C ASP A 196 -12.64 -4.51 -10.31
N PHE A 197 -11.46 -4.72 -9.72
CA PHE A 197 -10.82 -6.02 -9.66
C PHE A 197 -11.48 -6.98 -8.66
N SER A 198 -11.63 -8.23 -9.08
CA SER A 198 -12.09 -9.33 -8.23
C SER A 198 -11.14 -10.52 -8.39
N PRO A 199 -10.42 -10.89 -7.33
CA PRO A 199 -9.46 -12.00 -7.40
C PRO A 199 -10.15 -13.36 -7.50
N ALA A 200 -9.45 -14.34 -8.11
CA ALA A 200 -9.90 -15.73 -8.14
C ALA A 200 -10.02 -16.29 -6.71
N VAL A 201 -11.11 -17.01 -6.45
CA VAL A 201 -11.44 -17.57 -5.14
C VAL A 201 -10.35 -18.53 -4.64
N GLY A 202 -9.86 -18.31 -3.42
CA GLY A 202 -8.91 -19.22 -2.75
C GLY A 202 -7.58 -19.40 -3.48
N ARG A 203 -7.14 -18.42 -4.27
CA ARG A 203 -5.92 -18.53 -5.07
C ARG A 203 -4.65 -18.08 -4.33
N TYR A 204 -4.72 -17.07 -3.47
CA TYR A 204 -3.55 -16.37 -2.98
C TYR A 204 -3.19 -16.75 -1.54
N ASP A 205 -1.91 -17.00 -1.30
CA ASP A 205 -1.34 -17.08 0.04
C ASP A 205 -1.08 -15.69 0.63
N VAL A 206 -0.67 -14.74 -0.23
CA VAL A 206 -0.45 -13.33 0.14
C VAL A 206 -1.03 -12.40 -0.92
N ILE A 207 -1.74 -11.36 -0.48
CA ILE A 207 -2.11 -10.22 -1.30
C ILE A 207 -1.28 -9.03 -0.81
N TRP A 208 -0.36 -8.58 -1.67
CA TRP A 208 0.55 -7.45 -1.41
C TRP A 208 -0.03 -6.18 -2.02
N ILE A 209 -0.13 -5.13 -1.21
CA ILE A 209 -0.72 -3.85 -1.59
C ILE A 209 0.26 -2.78 -1.13
N GLN A 210 0.90 -2.09 -2.07
CA GLN A 210 1.91 -1.09 -1.75
C GLN A 210 1.71 0.19 -2.55
N TRP A 211 1.51 1.31 -1.83
CA TRP A 211 1.40 2.67 -2.39
C TRP A 211 0.34 2.82 -3.50
N CYS A 212 -0.79 2.14 -3.36
CA CYS A 212 -1.87 2.21 -4.34
C CYS A 212 -3.27 2.32 -3.70
N ILE A 213 -3.40 1.98 -2.40
CA ILE A 213 -4.70 1.97 -1.75
C ILE A 213 -5.22 3.37 -1.44
N GLY A 214 -4.33 4.37 -1.47
CA GLY A 214 -4.66 5.79 -1.34
C GLY A 214 -5.60 6.31 -2.39
N HIS A 215 -5.60 5.71 -3.59
CA HIS A 215 -6.48 6.11 -4.69
C HIS A 215 -7.94 5.69 -4.48
N LEU A 216 -8.22 4.70 -3.61
CA LEU A 216 -9.57 4.23 -3.34
C LEU A 216 -10.33 5.19 -2.44
N THR A 217 -11.59 5.51 -2.81
CA THR A 217 -12.54 6.09 -1.86
C THR A 217 -12.71 5.13 -0.68
N ASP A 218 -13.22 5.62 0.45
CA ASP A 218 -13.39 4.74 1.62
C ASP A 218 -14.38 3.60 1.34
N ASP A 219 -15.43 3.86 0.58
CA ASP A 219 -16.40 2.84 0.18
C ASP A 219 -15.78 1.78 -0.74
N ASP A 220 -14.95 2.22 -1.69
CA ASP A 220 -14.27 1.30 -2.60
C ASP A 220 -13.13 0.55 -1.88
N PHE A 221 -12.48 1.17 -0.90
CA PHE A 221 -11.54 0.50 0.00
C PHE A 221 -12.22 -0.67 0.74
N LEU A 222 -13.37 -0.41 1.37
CA LEU A 222 -14.15 -1.46 2.06
C LEU A 222 -14.58 -2.55 1.07
N SER A 223 -15.07 -2.16 -0.10
CA SER A 223 -15.54 -3.07 -1.14
C SER A 223 -14.41 -3.92 -1.71
N PHE A 224 -13.23 -3.33 -1.96
CA PHE A 224 -12.04 -4.03 -2.43
C PHE A 224 -11.60 -5.11 -1.45
N PHE A 225 -11.45 -4.80 -0.17
CA PHE A 225 -11.06 -5.81 0.82
C PHE A 225 -12.12 -6.88 1.01
N LYS A 226 -13.42 -6.53 0.93
CA LYS A 226 -14.50 -7.51 0.98
C LYS A 226 -14.39 -8.54 -0.15
N ARG A 227 -14.12 -8.10 -1.39
CA ARG A 227 -13.88 -8.98 -2.53
C ARG A 227 -12.56 -9.75 -2.38
N SER A 228 -11.51 -9.07 -1.96
CA SER A 228 -10.16 -9.66 -1.91
C SER A 228 -9.99 -10.71 -0.83
N LYS A 229 -10.78 -10.67 0.27
CA LYS A 229 -10.81 -11.74 1.28
C LYS A 229 -11.14 -13.10 0.69
N VAL A 230 -12.05 -13.14 -0.29
CA VAL A 230 -12.45 -14.40 -0.96
C VAL A 230 -11.30 -14.98 -1.79
N GLY A 231 -10.38 -14.15 -2.26
CA GLY A 231 -9.18 -14.57 -3.00
C GLY A 231 -8.10 -15.23 -2.15
N LEU A 232 -8.13 -15.06 -0.83
CA LEU A 232 -7.15 -15.67 0.05
C LEU A 232 -7.42 -17.16 0.25
N LYS A 233 -6.35 -17.96 0.24
CA LYS A 233 -6.38 -19.34 0.73
C LYS A 233 -6.63 -19.38 2.24
N PRO A 234 -7.08 -20.52 2.80
CA PRO A 234 -7.09 -20.71 4.24
C PRO A 234 -5.69 -20.44 4.82
N GLY A 235 -5.62 -19.50 5.76
CA GLY A 235 -4.34 -19.10 6.33
C GLY A 235 -3.58 -18.02 5.55
N GLY A 236 -4.07 -17.59 4.41
CA GLY A 236 -3.52 -16.45 3.69
C GLY A 236 -3.72 -15.13 4.43
N PHE A 237 -2.97 -14.11 4.00
CA PHE A 237 -2.99 -12.80 4.65
C PHE A 237 -2.72 -11.66 3.65
N PHE A 238 -3.07 -10.44 4.07
CA PHE A 238 -2.72 -9.22 3.35
C PHE A 238 -1.45 -8.61 3.92
N VAL A 239 -0.65 -8.01 3.06
CA VAL A 239 0.37 -7.03 3.43
C VAL A 239 0.00 -5.70 2.78
N VAL A 240 -0.22 -4.68 3.60
CA VAL A 240 -0.40 -3.30 3.14
C VAL A 240 0.83 -2.50 3.54
N LYS A 241 1.47 -1.83 2.59
CA LYS A 241 2.55 -0.89 2.84
C LYS A 241 2.16 0.47 2.29
N GLU A 242 2.05 1.47 3.18
CA GLU A 242 1.45 2.74 2.79
C GLU A 242 2.06 3.92 3.54
N ASN A 243 1.98 5.08 2.89
CA ASN A 243 2.26 6.37 3.50
C ASN A 243 1.24 6.68 4.61
N THR A 244 1.72 7.32 5.67
CA THR A 244 0.83 7.77 6.75
C THR A 244 1.11 9.23 7.11
N CYS A 245 0.06 10.03 7.23
CA CYS A 245 0.13 11.36 7.82
C CYS A 245 0.02 11.29 9.35
N LYS A 246 0.29 12.40 10.03
CA LYS A 246 0.30 12.45 11.51
C LYS A 246 -1.09 12.25 12.11
N SER A 247 -2.12 12.82 11.49
CA SER A 247 -3.52 12.73 11.94
C SER A 247 -4.45 12.97 10.75
N GLY A 248 -5.67 12.42 10.80
CA GLY A 248 -6.68 12.61 9.78
C GLY A 248 -6.22 12.12 8.41
N PHE A 249 -6.25 13.00 7.43
CA PHE A 249 -5.89 12.69 6.04
C PHE A 249 -5.33 13.92 5.30
N ILE A 250 -4.60 13.64 4.23
CA ILE A 250 -4.15 14.63 3.24
C ILE A 250 -4.58 14.15 1.86
N LEU A 251 -5.41 14.94 1.19
CA LEU A 251 -5.84 14.73 -0.19
C LEU A 251 -4.80 15.31 -1.14
N ASP A 252 -4.24 14.49 -2.00
CA ASP A 252 -3.51 14.95 -3.17
C ASP A 252 -4.47 15.09 -4.36
N LYS A 253 -4.61 16.33 -4.84
CA LYS A 253 -5.53 16.65 -5.93
C LYS A 253 -4.96 16.31 -7.30
N GLU A 254 -3.66 16.15 -7.39
CA GLU A 254 -2.96 15.94 -8.64
C GLU A 254 -3.06 14.48 -9.08
N ASP A 255 -2.66 13.57 -8.19
CA ASP A 255 -2.70 12.13 -8.47
C ASP A 255 -4.00 11.44 -8.03
N ARG A 256 -4.94 12.19 -7.45
CA ARG A 256 -6.21 11.68 -6.93
C ARG A 256 -6.01 10.58 -5.89
N SER A 257 -5.30 10.93 -4.83
CA SER A 257 -5.03 10.01 -3.74
C SER A 257 -5.21 10.65 -2.36
N VAL A 258 -5.36 9.84 -1.35
CA VAL A 258 -5.52 10.26 0.04
C VAL A 258 -4.52 9.54 0.93
N THR A 259 -3.57 10.30 1.49
CA THR A 259 -2.70 9.81 2.55
C THR A 259 -3.46 9.86 3.88
N ARG A 260 -3.78 8.69 4.43
CA ARG A 260 -4.54 8.54 5.68
C ARG A 260 -3.60 8.39 6.87
N SER A 261 -4.02 8.80 8.07
CA SER A 261 -3.25 8.52 9.30
C SER A 261 -3.27 7.03 9.65
N ASP A 262 -2.35 6.62 10.53
CA ASP A 262 -2.28 5.25 11.05
C ASP A 262 -3.58 4.81 11.72
N GLU A 263 -4.20 5.69 12.54
CA GLU A 263 -5.48 5.43 13.16
C GLU A 263 -6.59 5.27 12.14
N TYR A 264 -6.61 6.12 11.12
CA TYR A 264 -7.62 6.05 10.07
C TYR A 264 -7.53 4.74 9.28
N LEU A 265 -6.33 4.32 8.87
CA LEU A 265 -6.14 3.03 8.19
C LEU A 265 -6.58 1.85 9.07
N LYS A 266 -6.25 1.88 10.36
CA LYS A 266 -6.67 0.83 11.30
C LYS A 266 -8.18 0.75 11.47
N ASP A 267 -8.87 1.88 11.49
CA ASP A 267 -10.35 1.90 11.51
C ASP A 267 -10.93 1.29 10.24
N LEU A 268 -10.43 1.68 9.06
CA LEU A 268 -10.86 1.09 7.79
C LEU A 268 -10.61 -0.43 7.76
N PHE A 269 -9.45 -0.91 8.19
CA PHE A 269 -9.17 -2.35 8.27
C PHE A 269 -10.17 -3.07 9.20
N LYS A 270 -10.48 -2.49 10.35
CA LYS A 270 -11.47 -3.03 11.26
C LYS A 270 -12.87 -3.08 10.63
N ARG A 271 -13.29 -2.03 9.93
CA ARG A 271 -14.54 -1.97 9.18
C ARG A 271 -14.60 -2.99 8.04
N CYS A 272 -13.44 -3.32 7.44
CA CYS A 272 -13.32 -4.45 6.51
C CYS A 272 -13.47 -5.82 7.17
N GLY A 273 -13.55 -5.92 8.50
CA GLY A 273 -13.53 -7.18 9.23
C GLY A 273 -12.18 -7.89 9.14
N LEU A 274 -11.10 -7.10 9.12
CA LEU A 274 -9.73 -7.59 9.14
C LEU A 274 -9.11 -7.39 10.51
N HIS A 275 -8.21 -8.29 10.87
CA HIS A 275 -7.50 -8.26 12.14
C HIS A 275 -6.05 -7.86 11.91
N LEU A 276 -5.59 -6.81 12.59
CA LEU A 276 -4.20 -6.40 12.55
C LEU A 276 -3.34 -7.43 13.30
N TYR A 277 -2.56 -8.19 12.54
CA TYR A 277 -1.64 -9.21 13.09
C TYR A 277 -0.30 -8.60 13.50
N LYS A 278 0.31 -7.80 12.60
CA LYS A 278 1.62 -7.18 12.81
C LYS A 278 1.71 -5.82 12.13
N ILE A 279 2.45 -4.91 12.75
CA ILE A 279 2.76 -3.61 12.17
C ILE A 279 4.27 -3.35 12.29
N LYS A 280 4.85 -2.68 11.30
CA LYS A 280 6.25 -2.27 11.30
C LYS A 280 6.42 -0.95 10.57
N ASP A 281 7.18 -0.03 11.16
CA ASP A 281 7.56 1.21 10.50
C ASP A 281 8.69 0.96 9.50
N GLN A 282 8.61 1.61 8.34
CA GLN A 282 9.71 1.74 7.41
C GLN A 282 10.78 2.64 8.03
N ARG A 283 12.02 2.20 8.00
CA ARG A 283 13.18 2.98 8.47
C ARG A 283 14.11 3.28 7.31
N GLY A 284 14.96 4.30 7.47
CA GLY A 284 16.01 4.65 6.52
C GLY A 284 15.52 5.45 5.31
N PHE A 285 14.28 5.96 5.34
CA PHE A 285 13.80 6.93 4.35
C PHE A 285 14.19 8.35 4.78
N PRO A 286 14.32 9.28 3.84
CA PRO A 286 14.50 10.70 4.09
C PRO A 286 13.39 11.25 5.00
N LYS A 287 13.74 12.25 5.83
CA LYS A 287 12.80 12.81 6.82
C LYS A 287 11.70 13.69 6.19
N GLU A 288 11.95 14.17 4.99
CA GLU A 288 11.03 14.97 4.19
C GLU A 288 9.87 14.15 3.61
N LEU A 289 10.02 12.83 3.57
CA LEU A 289 8.96 11.93 3.10
C LEU A 289 7.94 11.64 4.21
N PHE A 290 6.73 11.25 3.80
CA PHE A 290 5.75 10.69 4.73
C PHE A 290 6.33 9.49 5.48
N ALA A 291 5.90 9.32 6.73
CA ALA A 291 6.15 8.06 7.42
C ALA A 291 5.47 6.92 6.66
N VAL A 292 6.16 5.80 6.50
CA VAL A 292 5.62 4.61 5.82
C VAL A 292 5.48 3.49 6.83
N LYS A 293 4.33 2.81 6.81
CA LYS A 293 4.03 1.67 7.66
C LYS A 293 3.69 0.43 6.84
N MET A 294 4.05 -0.72 7.39
CA MET A 294 3.67 -2.03 6.88
C MET A 294 2.70 -2.69 7.85
N TYR A 295 1.57 -3.16 7.34
CA TYR A 295 0.51 -3.83 8.08
C TYR A 295 0.34 -5.25 7.55
N ALA A 296 0.39 -6.24 8.43
CA ALA A 296 -0.06 -7.59 8.12
C ALA A 296 -1.46 -7.78 8.68
N LEU A 297 -2.40 -8.16 7.83
CA LEU A 297 -3.81 -8.27 8.16
C LEU A 297 -4.29 -9.70 7.87
N THR A 298 -5.07 -10.25 8.79
CA THR A 298 -5.65 -11.60 8.69
C THR A 298 -7.17 -11.54 8.70
N THR A 299 -7.82 -12.54 8.13
CA THR A 299 -9.28 -12.66 8.14
C THR A 299 -9.81 -13.22 9.46
N GLU A 300 -8.95 -13.82 10.27
CA GLU A 300 -9.27 -14.42 11.57
C GLU A 300 -8.29 -13.94 12.63
N ILE A 301 -8.72 -13.92 13.89
CA ILE A 301 -7.83 -13.61 15.01
C ILE A 301 -6.81 -14.73 15.17
N ARG A 302 -5.53 -14.40 14.99
CA ARG A 302 -4.42 -15.32 15.20
C ARG A 302 -3.66 -14.98 16.47
N LYS A 303 -3.45 -15.98 17.31
CA LYS A 303 -2.57 -15.85 18.49
C LYS A 303 -1.11 -15.86 18.01
N LYS A 304 -0.29 -14.93 18.49
CA LYS A 304 1.16 -14.98 18.27
C LYS A 304 1.70 -16.26 18.89
N THR A 305 2.24 -17.15 18.06
CA THR A 305 2.97 -18.33 18.57
C THR A 305 4.33 -17.86 19.06
N ASN A 306 4.56 -17.86 20.39
CA ASN A 306 5.89 -17.70 20.97
C ASN A 306 6.68 -18.99 20.68
N ARG A 307 7.17 -19.16 19.46
CA ARG A 307 8.18 -20.18 19.18
C ARG A 307 9.51 -19.68 19.72
N SER A 308 9.89 -20.12 20.94
CA SER A 308 11.27 -20.03 21.41
C SER A 308 12.15 -20.80 20.43
N LEU A 309 13.17 -20.13 19.89
CA LEU A 309 14.23 -20.80 19.12
C LEU A 309 14.77 -21.99 19.95
N PRO A 310 14.95 -23.18 19.34
CA PRO A 310 15.57 -24.27 20.03
C PRO A 310 16.97 -23.82 20.49
N LYS A 311 17.22 -23.89 21.81
CA LYS A 311 18.54 -23.63 22.37
C LYS A 311 19.52 -24.58 21.70
N SER A 312 20.53 -24.02 21.03
CA SER A 312 21.65 -24.81 20.53
C SER A 312 22.23 -25.64 21.70
N GLN A 313 22.20 -26.97 21.57
CA GLN A 313 22.92 -27.84 22.49
C GLN A 313 24.41 -27.53 22.32
N THR A 314 25.01 -26.89 23.30
CA THR A 314 26.44 -26.77 23.42
C THR A 314 26.96 -28.17 23.71
N ASN A 315 27.61 -28.81 22.72
CA ASN A 315 28.40 -30.00 22.91
C ASN A 315 29.49 -29.70 23.96
N GLN A 316 29.41 -30.36 25.09
CA GLN A 316 30.53 -30.40 26.04
C GLN A 316 31.67 -31.23 25.44
N PRO A 317 32.93 -30.76 25.50
CA PRO A 317 34.06 -31.58 25.08
C PRO A 317 34.23 -32.76 26.03
N GLY A 318 34.23 -33.96 25.45
CA GLY A 318 34.49 -35.21 26.18
C GLY A 318 35.83 -35.16 26.86
N ARG A 319 35.84 -35.50 28.17
CA ARG A 319 37.02 -35.79 28.96
C ARG A 319 37.66 -37.09 28.43
N ILE A 320 38.86 -36.96 27.90
CA ILE A 320 39.72 -38.12 27.60
C ILE A 320 40.40 -38.49 28.93
N ILE A 321 40.25 -39.75 29.32
CA ILE A 321 41.04 -40.43 30.35
C ILE A 321 42.19 -41.20 29.67
#